data_9587d454d05eeeec1996fa555fafde85
#
_entry.id   9587d454d05eeeec1996fa555fafde85
#
_cell.length_a   1.000
_cell.length_b   1.000
_cell.length_c   1.000
_cell.angle_alpha   90.00
_cell.angle_beta   90.00
_cell.angle_gamma   90.00
#
_symmetry.space_group_name_H-M   'P 1'
#
loop_
_entity.id
_entity.type
_entity.pdbx_description
1 polymer ?
#
loop_
_entity_poly.entity_id
_entity_poly.type
_entity_poly.pdbx_seq_one_letter_code
_entity_poly.pdbx_strand_id
1 'polypeptide(L)'
;IKVWTHVAQHPKLKNHPNIMFELANEPINILGPDGTYGAGSQGHFDKLKEYFQSVVDAMRAQGCDNILWIPGLGYQGLYKGFAVNPIEGENIGYAVHLYPGWMGSDGENGDGGSSTGGYEPFQQGWDDSVAPVAAFAPIMITEMDWAPSKYNASWGKAHTLSLIHI
;
A
#
# COMPACT_ATOMS: atom_id res chain seq x y z
N ILE A 1 12.73 12.91 4.08
CA ILE A 1 13.45 12.54 5.33
C ILE A 1 13.26 13.61 6.40
N LYS A 2 13.61 14.90 6.20
CA LYS A 2 13.57 15.96 7.22
C LYS A 2 12.23 16.06 7.98
N VAL A 3 11.10 15.96 7.28
CA VAL A 3 9.75 16.01 7.92
C VAL A 3 9.61 14.84 8.88
N TRP A 4 9.90 13.62 8.44
CA TRP A 4 9.75 12.40 9.25
C TRP A 4 10.71 12.36 10.44
N THR A 5 11.95 12.87 10.29
CA THR A 5 12.86 13.03 11.43
C THR A 5 12.26 13.98 12.49
N HIS A 6 11.63 15.06 12.05
CA HIS A 6 10.97 16.00 12.97
C HIS A 6 9.75 15.37 13.67
N VAL A 7 8.92 14.66 12.92
CA VAL A 7 7.76 13.92 13.48
C VAL A 7 8.21 12.86 14.49
N ALA A 8 9.27 12.10 14.18
CA ALA A 8 9.83 11.06 15.03
C ALA A 8 10.45 11.59 16.34
N GLN A 9 10.75 12.88 16.43
CA GLN A 9 11.25 13.55 17.64
C GLN A 9 10.12 14.16 18.49
N HIS A 10 8.91 14.30 17.94
CA HIS A 10 7.84 15.04 18.60
C HIS A 10 7.33 14.30 19.85
N PRO A 11 7.37 14.93 21.05
CA PRO A 11 7.16 14.23 22.33
C PRO A 11 5.73 13.69 22.52
N LYS A 12 4.75 14.19 21.78
CA LYS A 12 3.35 13.70 21.82
C LYS A 12 3.06 12.62 20.78
N LEU A 13 3.96 12.40 19.84
CA LEU A 13 3.76 11.46 18.72
C LEU A 13 4.67 10.24 18.86
N LYS A 14 5.92 10.47 19.19
CA LYS A 14 6.94 9.43 19.34
C LYS A 14 6.52 8.43 20.40
N ASN A 15 6.46 7.16 20.01
CA ASN A 15 6.15 6.02 20.87
C ASN A 15 4.80 6.12 21.60
N HIS A 16 3.87 6.96 21.07
CA HIS A 16 2.53 7.01 21.60
C HIS A 16 1.75 5.75 21.17
N PRO A 17 1.14 5.00 22.09
CA PRO A 17 0.57 3.68 21.81
C PRO A 17 -0.59 3.69 20.82
N ASN A 18 -1.25 4.84 20.63
CA ASN A 18 -2.40 4.97 19.73
C ASN A 18 -2.04 5.72 18.44
N ILE A 19 -0.76 5.87 18.13
CA ILE A 19 -0.32 6.57 16.92
C ILE A 19 0.54 5.63 16.07
N MET A 20 0.17 5.53 14.81
CA MET A 20 0.91 4.89 13.73
C MET A 20 1.17 5.93 12.64
N PHE A 21 2.14 5.70 11.79
CA PHE A 21 2.46 6.63 10.71
C PHE A 21 2.36 5.92 9.36
N GLU A 22 1.66 6.52 8.43
CA GLU A 22 1.71 6.17 7.02
C GLU A 22 2.67 7.12 6.31
N LEU A 23 3.71 6.59 5.65
CA LEU A 23 4.89 7.37 5.29
C LEU A 23 4.71 8.24 4.05
N ALA A 24 3.74 7.99 3.21
CA ALA A 24 3.32 8.84 2.11
C ALA A 24 1.91 8.46 1.66
N ASN A 25 1.29 9.34 0.87
CA ASN A 25 0.00 9.07 0.24
C ASN A 25 0.19 8.84 -1.26
N GLU A 26 -0.27 7.71 -1.74
CA GLU A 26 -0.43 7.33 -3.15
C GLU A 26 0.77 7.61 -4.08
N PRO A 27 1.95 7.05 -3.84
CA PRO A 27 3.01 7.10 -4.84
C PRO A 27 2.52 6.48 -6.16
N ILE A 28 2.48 7.29 -7.23
CA ILE A 28 1.99 6.83 -8.53
C ILE A 28 3.06 6.02 -9.24
N ASN A 29 4.24 6.62 -9.38
CA ASN A 29 5.41 6.04 -10.04
C ASN A 29 6.70 6.59 -9.44
N ILE A 30 7.82 5.98 -9.80
CA ILE A 30 9.15 6.41 -9.39
C ILE A 30 10.12 6.28 -10.56
N LEU A 31 11.18 7.08 -10.56
CA LEU A 31 12.26 6.98 -11.54
C LEU A 31 13.05 5.68 -11.30
N GLY A 32 12.99 4.77 -12.25
CA GLY A 32 13.71 3.51 -12.23
C GLY A 32 15.20 3.65 -12.53
N PRO A 33 15.98 2.58 -12.35
CA PRO A 33 17.42 2.59 -12.64
C PRO A 33 17.74 2.75 -14.13
N ASP A 34 16.79 2.50 -15.00
CA ASP A 34 16.87 2.70 -16.45
C ASP A 34 16.58 4.14 -16.89
N GLY A 35 16.30 5.04 -15.94
CA GLY A 35 15.97 6.43 -16.21
C GLY A 35 14.52 6.66 -16.65
N THR A 36 13.65 5.64 -16.57
CA THR A 36 12.23 5.77 -16.90
C THR A 36 11.36 5.84 -15.63
N TYR A 37 10.26 6.59 -15.69
CA TYR A 37 9.26 6.58 -14.64
C TYR A 37 8.31 5.41 -14.81
N GLY A 38 8.03 4.70 -13.72
CA GLY A 38 7.12 3.57 -13.74
C GLY A 38 6.79 3.03 -12.34
N ALA A 39 5.96 1.99 -12.33
CA ALA A 39 5.47 1.36 -11.10
C ALA A 39 5.53 -0.19 -11.13
N GLY A 40 5.76 -0.80 -12.28
CA GLY A 40 5.53 -2.23 -12.48
C GLY A 40 6.77 -3.12 -12.40
N SER A 41 7.98 -2.59 -12.52
CA SER A 41 9.21 -3.38 -12.54
C SER A 41 9.84 -3.51 -11.15
N GLN A 42 10.62 -4.58 -10.94
CA GLN A 42 11.40 -4.73 -9.71
C GLN A 42 12.34 -3.53 -9.48
N GLY A 43 12.95 -2.99 -10.52
CA GLY A 43 13.83 -1.83 -10.41
C GLY A 43 13.12 -0.58 -9.86
N HIS A 44 11.83 -0.37 -10.18
CA HIS A 44 11.03 0.69 -9.57
C HIS A 44 10.77 0.43 -8.08
N PHE A 45 10.45 -0.82 -7.71
CA PHE A 45 10.29 -1.19 -6.30
C PHE A 45 11.58 -1.08 -5.50
N ASP A 46 12.72 -1.42 -6.07
CA ASP A 46 14.03 -1.27 -5.43
C ASP A 46 14.32 0.22 -5.13
N LYS A 47 13.98 1.11 -6.05
CA LYS A 47 14.09 2.56 -5.82
C LYS A 47 13.11 3.07 -4.76
N LEU A 48 11.90 2.55 -4.73
CA LEU A 48 10.94 2.87 -3.69
C LEU A 48 11.42 2.35 -2.31
N LYS A 49 11.97 1.14 -2.28
CA LYS A 49 12.58 0.56 -1.09
C LYS A 49 13.73 1.43 -0.59
N GLU A 50 14.67 1.84 -1.43
CA GLU A 50 15.76 2.75 -1.06
C GLU A 50 15.23 4.03 -0.39
N TYR A 51 14.18 4.62 -0.98
CA TYR A 51 13.57 5.83 -0.43
C TYR A 51 12.95 5.59 0.95
N PHE A 52 12.05 4.62 1.09
CA PHE A 52 11.36 4.38 2.36
C PHE A 52 12.27 3.79 3.42
N GLN A 53 13.25 2.97 3.06
CA GLN A 53 14.27 2.51 4.02
C GLN A 53 15.00 3.69 4.65
N SER A 54 15.40 4.68 3.83
CA SER A 54 16.04 5.88 4.35
C SER A 54 15.15 6.67 5.33
N VAL A 55 13.83 6.66 5.11
CA VAL A 55 12.86 7.30 6.02
C VAL A 55 12.74 6.47 7.31
N VAL A 56 12.56 5.16 7.20
CA VAL A 56 12.47 4.24 8.34
C VAL A 56 13.71 4.36 9.22
N ASP A 57 14.90 4.27 8.63
CA ASP A 57 16.18 4.37 9.35
C ASP A 57 16.32 5.71 10.07
N ALA A 58 15.93 6.81 9.41
CA ALA A 58 15.96 8.14 10.00
C ALA A 58 15.00 8.27 11.21
N MET A 59 13.81 7.66 11.14
CA MET A 59 12.86 7.65 12.26
C MET A 59 13.35 6.76 13.40
N ARG A 60 13.83 5.55 13.08
CA ARG A 60 14.38 4.62 14.09
C ARG A 60 15.62 5.18 14.79
N ALA A 61 16.47 5.92 14.08
CA ALA A 61 17.61 6.64 14.67
C ALA A 61 17.19 7.69 15.72
N GLN A 62 15.94 8.16 15.69
CA GLN A 62 15.38 9.03 16.73
C GLN A 62 14.77 8.23 17.90
N GLY A 63 14.84 6.90 17.89
CA GLY A 63 14.18 6.03 18.86
C GLY A 63 12.65 6.04 18.74
N CYS A 64 12.13 6.26 17.55
CA CYS A 64 10.71 6.17 17.26
C CYS A 64 10.36 4.72 16.89
N ASP A 65 9.61 4.03 17.74
CA ASP A 65 9.23 2.62 17.59
C ASP A 65 7.76 2.44 17.16
N ASN A 66 7.07 3.54 16.84
CA ASN A 66 5.71 3.47 16.31
C ASN A 66 5.64 2.55 15.07
N ILE A 67 4.48 1.95 14.84
CA ILE A 67 4.21 1.20 13.62
C ILE A 67 4.28 2.16 12.42
N LEU A 68 5.02 1.75 11.39
CA LEU A 68 5.18 2.48 10.14
C LEU A 68 4.49 1.71 9.02
N TRP A 69 3.55 2.34 8.36
CA TRP A 69 2.84 1.81 7.21
C TRP A 69 3.50 2.30 5.93
N ILE A 70 3.97 1.37 5.13
CA ILE A 70 4.71 1.64 3.89
C ILE A 70 3.74 1.62 2.71
N PRO A 71 3.63 2.69 1.95
CA PRO A 71 2.83 2.71 0.73
C PRO A 71 3.54 2.00 -0.43
N GLY A 72 2.76 1.33 -1.29
CA GLY A 72 3.22 0.79 -2.56
C GLY A 72 3.16 1.80 -3.70
N LEU A 73 3.50 1.36 -4.91
CA LEU A 73 3.35 2.13 -6.14
C LEU A 73 1.92 2.02 -6.72
N GLY A 74 1.66 2.74 -7.80
CA GLY A 74 0.39 2.68 -8.51
C GLY A 74 -0.79 3.03 -7.62
N TYR A 75 -0.75 4.18 -6.95
CA TYR A 75 -1.76 4.64 -6.00
C TYR A 75 -1.98 3.65 -4.83
N GLN A 76 -0.90 3.07 -4.32
CA GLN A 76 -0.95 2.05 -3.25
C GLN A 76 -1.74 0.78 -3.63
N GLY A 77 -1.68 0.40 -4.90
CA GLY A 77 -2.26 -0.85 -5.41
C GLY A 77 -1.22 -1.92 -5.76
N LEU A 78 0.08 -1.59 -5.80
CA LEU A 78 1.13 -2.51 -6.25
C LEU A 78 2.18 -2.73 -5.16
N TYR A 79 2.39 -4.01 -4.79
CA TYR A 79 3.25 -4.40 -3.66
C TYR A 79 4.21 -5.54 -3.94
N LYS A 80 4.01 -6.34 -5.00
CA LYS A 80 4.76 -7.58 -5.25
C LYS A 80 6.28 -7.44 -5.22
N GLY A 81 6.81 -6.27 -5.57
CA GLY A 81 8.25 -6.03 -5.55
C GLY A 81 8.83 -5.99 -4.14
N PHE A 82 8.05 -5.64 -3.14
CA PHE A 82 8.46 -5.73 -1.74
C PHE A 82 8.56 -7.18 -1.23
N ALA A 83 7.91 -8.13 -1.88
CA ALA A 83 8.10 -9.55 -1.55
C ALA A 83 9.49 -10.06 -1.97
N VAL A 84 10.11 -9.41 -2.95
CA VAL A 84 11.49 -9.71 -3.40
C VAL A 84 12.51 -8.92 -2.59
N ASN A 85 12.22 -7.66 -2.29
CA ASN A 85 13.13 -6.74 -1.59
C ASN A 85 12.34 -5.92 -0.55
N PRO A 86 12.03 -6.49 0.62
CA PRO A 86 11.19 -5.86 1.64
C PRO A 86 11.90 -4.69 2.33
N ILE A 87 11.10 -3.84 2.97
CA ILE A 87 11.59 -2.88 3.96
C ILE A 87 12.08 -3.66 5.19
N GLU A 88 13.27 -3.32 5.65
CA GLU A 88 13.90 -3.94 6.81
C GLU A 88 13.59 -3.15 8.09
N GLY A 89 13.38 -3.86 9.20
CA GLY A 89 13.15 -3.27 10.51
C GLY A 89 11.96 -3.88 11.24
N GLU A 90 11.76 -3.42 12.46
CA GLU A 90 10.64 -3.84 13.31
C GLU A 90 9.46 -2.87 13.17
N ASN A 91 8.26 -3.35 13.53
CA ASN A 91 7.02 -2.56 13.47
C ASN A 91 6.76 -1.94 12.10
N ILE A 92 6.96 -2.72 11.04
CA ILE A 92 6.69 -2.36 9.65
C ILE A 92 5.47 -3.13 9.16
N GLY A 93 4.56 -2.41 8.49
CA GLY A 93 3.45 -2.97 7.73
C GLY A 93 3.28 -2.22 6.40
N TYR A 94 2.37 -2.70 5.56
CA TYR A 94 2.11 -2.08 4.26
C TYR A 94 0.69 -1.55 4.19
N ALA A 95 0.54 -0.30 3.74
CA ALA A 95 -0.74 0.39 3.63
C ALA A 95 -1.28 0.27 2.21
N VAL A 96 -2.47 -0.29 2.05
CA VAL A 96 -3.11 -0.55 0.75
C VAL A 96 -4.33 0.33 0.59
N HIS A 97 -4.51 0.89 -0.61
CA HIS A 97 -5.72 1.59 -1.01
C HIS A 97 -6.55 0.71 -1.94
N LEU A 98 -7.85 0.64 -1.70
CA LEU A 98 -8.79 -0.16 -2.49
C LEU A 98 -9.96 0.70 -2.96
N TYR A 99 -10.06 0.86 -4.26
CA TYR A 99 -11.14 1.58 -4.91
C TYR A 99 -11.81 0.72 -5.99
N PRO A 100 -13.04 1.04 -6.41
CA PRO A 100 -13.69 0.36 -7.51
C PRO A 100 -12.82 0.33 -8.77
N GLY A 101 -12.75 -0.82 -9.42
CA GLY A 101 -11.93 -1.02 -10.61
C GLY A 101 -10.48 -1.42 -10.36
N TRP A 102 -10.03 -1.38 -9.10
CA TRP A 102 -8.67 -1.78 -8.78
C TRP A 102 -8.55 -3.29 -8.59
N MET A 103 -7.38 -3.81 -8.89
CA MET A 103 -7.06 -5.25 -8.74
C MET A 103 -8.08 -6.18 -9.43
N GLY A 104 -8.68 -5.72 -10.55
CA GLY A 104 -9.65 -6.52 -11.28
C GLY A 104 -11.09 -6.49 -10.73
N SER A 105 -11.38 -5.68 -9.70
CA SER A 105 -12.75 -5.46 -9.26
C SER A 105 -13.54 -4.66 -10.29
N ASP A 106 -14.89 -4.73 -10.19
CA ASP A 106 -15.75 -3.89 -11.02
C ASP A 106 -15.54 -2.40 -10.74
N GLY A 107 -15.47 -1.59 -11.78
CA GLY A 107 -15.41 -0.14 -11.66
C GLY A 107 -16.78 0.49 -11.44
N GLU A 108 -16.76 1.77 -11.05
CA GLU A 108 -17.97 2.60 -11.05
C GLU A 108 -18.46 2.79 -12.48
N ASN A 109 -19.68 2.38 -12.79
CA ASN A 109 -20.28 2.49 -14.12
C ASN A 109 -19.44 1.88 -15.27
N GLY A 110 -18.54 0.96 -14.96
CA GLY A 110 -17.59 0.42 -15.93
C GLY A 110 -16.41 1.33 -16.24
N ASP A 111 -16.31 2.49 -15.59
CA ASP A 111 -15.19 3.42 -15.74
C ASP A 111 -14.06 3.05 -14.77
N GLY A 112 -12.84 2.98 -15.28
CA GLY A 112 -11.65 2.71 -14.45
C GLY A 112 -11.46 1.27 -14.00
N GLY A 113 -12.46 0.42 -14.15
CA GLY A 113 -12.39 -1.02 -13.97
C GLY A 113 -12.75 -1.75 -15.25
N SER A 114 -12.43 -3.01 -15.34
CA SER A 114 -12.91 -3.86 -16.42
C SER A 114 -14.42 -4.02 -16.32
N SER A 115 -15.14 -3.92 -17.44
CA SER A 115 -16.55 -4.32 -17.53
C SER A 115 -16.76 -5.83 -17.21
N THR A 116 -15.66 -6.57 -17.14
CA THR A 116 -15.59 -7.97 -16.77
C THR A 116 -14.98 -8.19 -15.39
N GLY A 117 -14.86 -7.13 -14.58
CA GLY A 117 -14.37 -7.20 -13.22
C GLY A 117 -15.33 -7.97 -12.30
N GLY A 118 -14.89 -8.26 -11.09
CA GLY A 118 -15.70 -8.93 -10.09
C GLY A 118 -14.85 -9.60 -9.02
N TYR A 119 -15.46 -10.52 -8.28
CA TYR A 119 -14.79 -11.19 -7.16
C TYR A 119 -13.55 -11.99 -7.60
N GLU A 120 -13.69 -12.84 -8.60
CA GLU A 120 -12.60 -13.71 -9.04
C GLU A 120 -11.41 -12.92 -9.63
N PRO A 121 -11.62 -11.95 -10.55
CA PRO A 121 -10.56 -11.07 -11.00
C PRO A 121 -9.93 -10.23 -9.86
N PHE A 122 -10.73 -9.78 -8.92
CA PHE A 122 -10.21 -9.07 -7.74
C PHE A 122 -9.33 -9.98 -6.87
N GLN A 123 -9.78 -11.21 -6.61
CA GLN A 123 -8.99 -12.18 -5.85
C GLN A 123 -7.65 -12.43 -6.54
N GLN A 124 -7.65 -12.63 -7.86
CA GLN A 124 -6.42 -12.81 -8.63
C GLN A 124 -5.51 -11.59 -8.54
N GLY A 125 -6.05 -10.38 -8.68
CA GLY A 125 -5.28 -9.14 -8.58
C GLY A 125 -4.68 -8.93 -7.18
N TRP A 126 -5.41 -9.31 -6.13
CA TRP A 126 -4.92 -9.33 -4.76
C TRP A 126 -3.78 -10.35 -4.58
N ASP A 127 -3.98 -11.57 -5.07
CA ASP A 127 -3.00 -12.65 -4.97
C ASP A 127 -1.71 -12.31 -5.74
N ASP A 128 -1.82 -11.61 -6.86
CA ASP A 128 -0.67 -11.18 -7.64
C ASP A 128 0.08 -9.98 -7.04
N SER A 129 -0.61 -9.10 -6.34
CA SER A 129 -0.05 -7.82 -5.88
C SER A 129 0.25 -7.79 -4.39
N VAL A 130 -0.69 -8.13 -3.53
CA VAL A 130 -0.64 -7.89 -2.09
C VAL A 130 -0.32 -9.16 -1.31
N ALA A 131 -0.92 -10.29 -1.66
CA ALA A 131 -0.75 -11.55 -0.93
C ALA A 131 0.72 -11.98 -0.75
N PRO A 132 1.63 -11.78 -1.72
CA PRO A 132 3.04 -12.11 -1.53
C PRO A 132 3.70 -11.35 -0.37
N VAL A 133 3.25 -10.12 -0.09
CA VAL A 133 3.75 -9.31 1.02
C VAL A 133 3.02 -9.64 2.31
N ALA A 134 1.71 -9.90 2.23
CA ALA A 134 0.88 -10.34 3.36
C ALA A 134 1.37 -11.64 4.00
N ALA A 135 2.14 -12.44 3.28
CA ALA A 135 2.73 -13.67 3.79
C ALA A 135 3.76 -13.46 4.93
N PHE A 136 4.35 -12.27 5.04
CA PHE A 136 5.39 -12.00 6.04
C PHE A 136 5.23 -10.66 6.79
N ALA A 137 4.32 -9.77 6.37
CA ALA A 137 4.11 -8.48 6.99
C ALA A 137 2.62 -8.16 7.12
N PRO A 138 2.19 -7.41 8.14
CA PRO A 138 0.82 -6.98 8.26
C PRO A 138 0.43 -6.02 7.13
N ILE A 139 -0.80 -6.15 6.67
CA ILE A 139 -1.43 -5.27 5.70
C ILE A 139 -2.54 -4.47 6.39
N MET A 140 -2.61 -3.18 6.12
CA MET A 140 -3.73 -2.32 6.51
C MET A 140 -4.32 -1.69 5.26
N ILE A 141 -5.63 -1.78 5.12
CA ILE A 141 -6.36 -0.97 4.14
C ILE A 141 -6.60 0.38 4.79
N THR A 142 -5.87 1.39 4.34
CA THR A 142 -5.91 2.75 4.90
C THR A 142 -6.88 3.66 4.18
N GLU A 143 -7.18 3.33 2.92
CA GLU A 143 -8.25 3.97 2.16
C GLU A 143 -9.05 2.95 1.39
N MET A 144 -10.36 3.11 1.43
CA MET A 144 -11.28 2.38 0.57
C MET A 144 -12.51 3.22 0.30
N ASP A 145 -13.08 3.09 -0.87
CA ASP A 145 -14.39 3.65 -1.15
C ASP A 145 -15.44 2.53 -1.19
N TRP A 146 -16.56 2.79 -0.56
CA TRP A 146 -17.74 1.95 -0.61
C TRP A 146 -19.01 2.79 -0.70
N ALA A 147 -19.62 2.79 -1.85
CA ALA A 147 -20.92 3.42 -2.07
C ALA A 147 -21.84 2.46 -2.84
N PRO A 148 -22.57 1.56 -2.15
CA PRO A 148 -23.38 0.52 -2.77
C PRO A 148 -24.41 1.06 -3.76
N SER A 149 -24.83 2.32 -3.59
CA SER A 149 -25.74 3.01 -4.52
C SER A 149 -25.07 3.49 -5.82
N LYS A 150 -23.74 3.54 -5.84
CA LYS A 150 -22.93 3.99 -7.00
C LYS A 150 -22.36 2.84 -7.79
N TYR A 151 -22.04 1.74 -7.12
CA TYR A 151 -21.27 0.64 -7.68
C TYR A 151 -22.15 -0.57 -7.90
N ASN A 152 -21.76 -1.42 -8.83
CA ASN A 152 -22.53 -2.63 -9.08
C ASN A 152 -22.36 -3.65 -7.93
N ALA A 153 -23.27 -4.63 -7.90
CA ALA A 153 -23.27 -5.65 -6.86
C ALA A 153 -22.03 -6.53 -6.86
N SER A 154 -21.38 -6.72 -8.01
CA SER A 154 -20.16 -7.53 -8.12
C SER A 154 -19.00 -6.88 -7.38
N TRP A 155 -18.83 -5.55 -7.53
CA TRP A 155 -17.79 -4.81 -6.82
C TRP A 155 -18.01 -4.89 -5.30
N GLY A 156 -19.19 -4.57 -4.81
CA GLY A 156 -19.52 -4.61 -3.39
C GLY A 156 -19.31 -6.01 -2.81
N LYS A 157 -19.68 -7.04 -3.55
CA LYS A 157 -19.48 -8.44 -3.17
C LYS A 157 -18.00 -8.81 -3.09
N ALA A 158 -17.20 -8.43 -4.07
CA ALA A 158 -15.77 -8.70 -4.09
C ALA A 158 -15.07 -8.09 -2.89
N HIS A 159 -15.27 -6.80 -2.63
CA HIS A 159 -14.61 -6.10 -1.52
C HIS A 159 -15.09 -6.58 -0.16
N THR A 160 -16.39 -6.77 0.03
CA THR A 160 -16.94 -7.25 1.30
C THR A 160 -16.38 -8.62 1.66
N LEU A 161 -16.31 -9.54 0.72
CA LEU A 161 -15.78 -10.88 0.99
C LEU A 161 -14.28 -10.87 1.23
N SER A 162 -13.52 -10.05 0.52
CA SER A 162 -12.07 -9.91 0.76
C SER A 162 -11.76 -9.36 2.14
N LEU A 163 -12.48 -8.35 2.60
CA LEU A 163 -12.26 -7.75 3.92
C LEU A 163 -12.60 -8.68 5.08
N ILE A 164 -13.47 -9.66 4.88
CA ILE A 164 -13.82 -10.66 5.91
C ILE A 164 -12.72 -11.72 6.06
N HIS A 165 -11.90 -11.92 5.06
CA HIS A 165 -10.87 -12.96 5.00
C HIS A 165 -9.45 -12.45 5.27
N ILE A 166 -9.28 -11.16 5.54
CA ILE A 166 -8.04 -10.58 6.04
C ILE A 166 -8.08 -10.58 7.58
#